data_eb5d504761c12a220b4925253637abe3
#
_entry.id   eb5d504761c12a220b4925253637abe3
#
_cell.length_a   1.000
_cell.length_b   1.000
_cell.length_c   1.000
_cell.angle_alpha   90.00
_cell.angle_beta   90.00
_cell.angle_gamma   90.00
#
_symmetry.space_group_name_H-M   'P 1'
#
loop_
_entity.id
_entity.type
_entity.pdbx_description
1 polymer ?
#
loop_
_entity_poly.entity_id
_entity_poly.type
_entity_poly.pdbx_seq_one_letter_code
_entity_poly.pdbx_strand_id
1 'polypeptide(L)'
;KLGDIDLVRAMLDDPDGEFHVTVLALARQQTGWDDLELAETPPDPSDERAACRIAIGETGLWLVTGRAAHRQLRPWANWMTDWLCLANDLARHREMAYTDDLTCAQNRRAFERFMAETIELARERRRPVTVMVFDIDNFKQFNDSYGHAAGDEVLCEIVRLIRSVIRTTDRIFRIGGDEFVVVFSDNEGPRELGSEHPDSVERIARRFQAQVNGARFPCLGSESASGLTISGGLSTFPWDGQTAVELLGVADRRAIASKGLGKNHIMFGPGADEAQ
;
A
#
# COMPACT_ATOMS: atom_id res chain seq x y z
N LYS A 1 10.92 11.74 -31.24
CA LYS A 1 11.54 10.41 -31.09
C LYS A 1 11.79 10.21 -29.60
N LEU A 2 11.23 9.17 -29.02
CA LEU A 2 11.51 8.74 -27.66
C LEU A 2 13.00 8.36 -27.55
N GLY A 3 13.65 8.69 -26.43
CA GLY A 3 15.04 8.39 -26.14
C GLY A 3 15.21 7.89 -24.71
N ASP A 4 16.45 7.64 -24.29
CA ASP A 4 16.75 7.11 -22.95
C ASP A 4 16.20 8.01 -21.82
N ILE A 5 16.15 9.33 -22.02
CA ILE A 5 15.55 10.28 -21.05
C ILE A 5 14.05 10.04 -20.87
N ASP A 6 13.34 9.72 -21.95
CA ASP A 6 11.92 9.42 -21.90
C ASP A 6 11.66 8.09 -21.17
N LEU A 7 12.54 7.11 -21.35
CA LEU A 7 12.48 5.86 -20.59
C LEU A 7 12.74 6.08 -19.09
N VAL A 8 13.76 6.87 -18.74
CA VAL A 8 14.03 7.22 -17.33
C VAL A 8 12.82 7.89 -16.72
N ARG A 9 12.19 8.85 -17.41
CA ARG A 9 11.00 9.54 -16.95
C ARG A 9 9.83 8.57 -16.80
N ALA A 10 9.53 7.76 -17.82
CA ALA A 10 8.49 6.76 -17.76
C ALA A 10 8.68 5.76 -16.61
N MET A 11 9.91 5.31 -16.38
CA MET A 11 10.25 4.42 -15.26
C MET A 11 10.06 5.10 -13.90
N LEU A 12 10.35 6.40 -13.79
CA LEU A 12 10.18 7.15 -12.54
C LEU A 12 8.70 7.43 -12.24
N ASP A 13 7.88 7.59 -13.26
CA ASP A 13 6.47 7.95 -13.18
C ASP A 13 5.53 6.73 -13.38
N ASP A 14 6.02 5.50 -13.21
CA ASP A 14 5.27 4.25 -13.41
C ASP A 14 4.61 3.77 -12.10
N PRO A 15 3.41 4.21 -11.76
CA PRO A 15 2.70 3.76 -10.56
C PRO A 15 2.08 2.38 -10.74
N ASP A 16 1.78 1.98 -11.99
CA ASP A 16 0.98 0.79 -12.31
C ASP A 16 1.82 -0.40 -12.81
N GLY A 17 3.14 -0.22 -12.94
CA GLY A 17 4.05 -1.28 -13.42
C GLY A 17 3.96 -1.53 -14.94
N GLU A 18 3.47 -0.55 -15.70
CA GLU A 18 3.31 -0.65 -17.17
C GLU A 18 4.55 -0.23 -17.96
N PHE A 19 5.68 -0.02 -17.30
CA PHE A 19 6.92 0.41 -17.95
C PHE A 19 7.33 -0.50 -19.12
N HIS A 20 7.03 -1.80 -19.04
CA HIS A 20 7.27 -2.76 -20.11
C HIS A 20 6.58 -2.40 -21.43
N VAL A 21 5.38 -1.77 -21.37
CA VAL A 21 4.65 -1.28 -22.55
C VAL A 21 5.42 -0.16 -23.24
N THR A 22 5.95 0.77 -22.45
CA THR A 22 6.76 1.89 -22.97
C THR A 22 8.05 1.41 -23.61
N VAL A 23 8.75 0.47 -22.98
CA VAL A 23 9.98 -0.13 -23.52
C VAL A 23 9.71 -0.86 -24.84
N LEU A 24 8.61 -1.62 -24.91
CA LEU A 24 8.19 -2.31 -26.13
C LEU A 24 7.84 -1.31 -27.26
N ALA A 25 7.09 -0.25 -26.95
CA ALA A 25 6.73 0.77 -27.91
C ALA A 25 7.98 1.45 -28.51
N LEU A 26 8.98 1.74 -27.67
CA LEU A 26 10.23 2.31 -28.15
C LEU A 26 11.01 1.32 -29.03
N ALA A 27 11.07 0.05 -28.65
CA ALA A 27 11.70 -0.98 -29.46
C ALA A 27 11.04 -1.11 -30.85
N ARG A 28 9.71 -1.11 -30.92
CA ARG A 28 8.96 -1.09 -32.18
C ARG A 28 9.29 0.13 -33.04
N GLN A 29 9.36 1.30 -32.42
CA GLN A 29 9.68 2.55 -33.12
C GLN A 29 11.11 2.53 -33.69
N GLN A 30 12.07 1.99 -32.98
CA GLN A 30 13.46 1.97 -33.39
C GLN A 30 13.75 0.88 -34.43
N THR A 31 13.10 -0.26 -34.34
CA THR A 31 13.29 -1.40 -35.26
C THR A 31 12.44 -1.29 -36.52
N GLY A 32 11.26 -0.65 -36.44
CA GLY A 32 10.22 -0.71 -37.47
C GLY A 32 9.50 -2.06 -37.52
N TRP A 33 9.62 -2.90 -36.47
CA TRP A 33 8.95 -4.20 -36.36
C TRP A 33 7.64 -4.03 -35.60
N ASP A 34 6.55 -3.80 -36.32
CA ASP A 34 5.25 -3.55 -35.70
C ASP A 34 4.64 -4.78 -35.00
N ASP A 35 5.13 -5.99 -35.40
CA ASP A 35 4.71 -7.28 -34.84
C ASP A 35 5.57 -7.71 -33.63
N LEU A 36 6.50 -6.87 -33.18
CA LEU A 36 7.29 -7.15 -31.99
C LEU A 36 6.36 -7.20 -30.76
N GLU A 37 6.38 -8.28 -30.02
CA GLU A 37 5.52 -8.49 -28.85
C GLU A 37 6.27 -9.09 -27.66
N LEU A 38 5.71 -8.90 -26.47
CA LEU A 38 6.13 -9.57 -25.23
C LEU A 38 5.11 -10.67 -24.89
N ALA A 39 5.61 -11.88 -24.68
CA ALA A 39 4.82 -13.03 -24.28
C ALA A 39 5.29 -13.57 -22.92
N GLU A 40 4.36 -13.99 -22.08
CA GLU A 40 4.69 -14.58 -20.77
C GLU A 40 5.20 -16.01 -20.88
N THR A 41 4.81 -16.71 -21.93
CA THR A 41 5.21 -18.09 -22.18
C THR A 41 6.08 -18.19 -23.42
N PRO A 42 6.98 -19.19 -23.50
CA PRO A 42 7.72 -19.44 -24.73
C PRO A 42 6.76 -19.73 -25.87
N PRO A 43 7.06 -19.26 -27.11
CA PRO A 43 6.26 -19.62 -28.27
C PRO A 43 6.31 -21.13 -28.51
N ASP A 44 5.26 -21.65 -29.14
CA ASP A 44 5.19 -23.04 -29.51
C ASP A 44 6.41 -23.44 -30.40
N PRO A 45 7.01 -24.62 -30.21
CA PRO A 45 8.13 -25.07 -31.05
C PRO A 45 7.85 -25.10 -32.57
N SER A 46 6.59 -25.11 -32.96
CA SER A 46 6.15 -25.00 -34.36
C SER A 46 6.04 -23.54 -34.84
N ASP A 47 6.18 -22.54 -33.96
CA ASP A 47 6.14 -21.13 -34.31
C ASP A 47 7.47 -20.73 -35.01
N GLU A 48 7.38 -20.33 -36.26
CA GLU A 48 8.53 -19.93 -37.06
C GLU A 48 9.08 -18.55 -36.69
N ARG A 49 8.40 -17.81 -35.78
CA ARG A 49 8.83 -16.50 -35.32
C ARG A 49 10.09 -16.59 -34.48
N ALA A 50 10.96 -15.59 -34.61
CA ALA A 50 12.14 -15.47 -33.76
C ALA A 50 11.72 -15.08 -32.34
N ALA A 51 12.25 -15.78 -31.34
CA ALA A 51 11.98 -15.51 -29.93
C ALA A 51 13.26 -15.44 -29.12
N CYS A 52 13.34 -14.47 -28.22
CA CYS A 52 14.42 -14.33 -27.24
C CYS A 52 13.85 -14.15 -25.85
N ARG A 53 14.40 -14.87 -24.87
CA ARG A 53 14.02 -14.72 -23.48
C ARG A 53 14.56 -13.41 -22.90
N ILE A 54 13.72 -12.68 -22.18
CA ILE A 54 14.03 -11.55 -21.32
C ILE A 54 13.92 -12.03 -19.88
N ALA A 55 15.03 -12.04 -19.14
CA ALA A 55 15.03 -12.47 -17.74
C ALA A 55 14.84 -11.25 -16.83
N ILE A 56 13.86 -11.29 -15.91
CA ILE A 56 13.59 -10.23 -14.96
C ILE A 56 13.48 -10.88 -13.57
N GLY A 57 14.54 -10.82 -12.77
CA GLY A 57 14.59 -11.54 -11.51
C GLY A 57 14.37 -13.05 -11.67
N GLU A 58 13.41 -13.61 -10.93
CA GLU A 58 13.02 -15.03 -11.02
C GLU A 58 12.02 -15.30 -12.16
N THR A 59 11.42 -14.27 -12.72
CA THR A 59 10.45 -14.33 -13.80
C THR A 59 11.14 -14.06 -15.16
N GLY A 60 10.41 -14.20 -16.24
CA GLY A 60 10.91 -13.89 -17.57
C GLY A 60 9.78 -13.72 -18.56
N LEU A 61 10.05 -12.87 -19.55
CA LEU A 61 9.20 -12.66 -20.71
C LEU A 61 9.92 -13.16 -21.96
N TRP A 62 9.16 -13.29 -23.04
CA TRP A 62 9.70 -13.63 -24.35
C TRP A 62 9.44 -12.48 -25.32
N LEU A 63 10.52 -12.00 -25.96
CA LEU A 63 10.41 -11.04 -27.06
C LEU A 63 10.29 -11.83 -28.37
N VAL A 64 9.22 -11.59 -29.10
CA VAL A 64 8.85 -12.38 -30.28
C VAL A 64 8.57 -11.47 -31.48
N THR A 65 9.02 -11.87 -32.68
CA THR A 65 8.72 -11.20 -33.95
C THR A 65 8.87 -12.16 -35.14
N GLY A 66 8.03 -12.01 -36.16
CA GLY A 66 8.17 -12.68 -37.46
C GLY A 66 9.05 -11.92 -38.47
N ARG A 67 9.48 -10.67 -38.14
CA ARG A 67 10.19 -9.79 -39.09
C ARG A 67 11.71 -9.84 -39.01
N ALA A 68 12.27 -10.57 -38.05
CA ALA A 68 13.72 -10.63 -37.85
C ALA A 68 14.18 -12.03 -37.50
N ALA A 69 15.41 -12.35 -37.86
CA ALA A 69 16.05 -13.57 -37.38
C ALA A 69 16.49 -13.42 -35.93
N HIS A 70 16.55 -14.52 -35.19
CA HIS A 70 16.97 -14.59 -33.80
C HIS A 70 18.24 -13.76 -33.51
N ARG A 71 19.22 -13.78 -34.41
CA ARG A 71 20.44 -12.99 -34.27
C ARG A 71 20.22 -11.48 -34.25
N GLN A 72 19.21 -10.98 -34.94
CA GLN A 72 18.83 -9.56 -34.98
C GLN A 72 17.97 -9.17 -33.79
N LEU A 73 17.16 -10.10 -33.27
CA LEU A 73 16.31 -9.89 -32.12
C LEU A 73 17.10 -9.85 -30.80
N ARG A 74 18.15 -10.65 -30.68
CA ARG A 74 18.93 -10.80 -29.43
C ARG A 74 19.49 -9.49 -28.83
N PRO A 75 20.03 -8.55 -29.58
CA PRO A 75 20.48 -7.26 -29.03
C PRO A 75 19.30 -6.47 -28.38
N TRP A 76 18.12 -6.52 -28.97
CA TRP A 76 16.93 -5.87 -28.45
C TRP A 76 16.41 -6.55 -27.19
N ALA A 77 16.44 -7.87 -27.15
CA ALA A 77 16.08 -8.62 -25.94
C ALA A 77 17.04 -8.29 -24.78
N ASN A 78 18.34 -8.19 -25.03
CA ASN A 78 19.31 -7.78 -24.01
C ASN A 78 19.06 -6.35 -23.53
N TRP A 79 18.87 -5.39 -24.46
CA TRP A 79 18.56 -4.00 -24.13
C TRP A 79 17.28 -3.87 -23.32
N MET A 80 16.22 -4.60 -23.67
CA MET A 80 14.99 -4.64 -22.89
C MET A 80 15.20 -5.28 -21.52
N THR A 81 15.99 -6.33 -21.42
CA THR A 81 16.36 -6.97 -20.15
C THR A 81 16.99 -5.95 -19.19
N ASP A 82 17.97 -5.18 -19.68
CA ASP A 82 18.67 -4.19 -18.84
C ASP A 82 17.70 -3.14 -18.27
N TRP A 83 16.79 -2.60 -19.11
CA TRP A 83 15.80 -1.61 -18.69
C TRP A 83 14.76 -2.19 -17.74
N LEU A 84 14.24 -3.38 -18.02
CA LEU A 84 13.21 -4.02 -17.18
C LEU A 84 13.79 -4.50 -15.84
N CYS A 85 15.05 -4.97 -15.82
CA CYS A 85 15.74 -5.27 -14.57
C CYS A 85 15.94 -4.00 -13.74
N LEU A 86 16.39 -2.91 -14.35
CA LEU A 86 16.55 -1.62 -13.66
C LEU A 86 15.24 -1.12 -13.08
N ALA A 87 14.15 -1.19 -13.83
CA ALA A 87 12.81 -0.80 -13.35
C ALA A 87 12.35 -1.67 -12.17
N ASN A 88 12.54 -2.99 -12.27
CA ASN A 88 12.22 -3.93 -11.20
C ASN A 88 13.04 -3.66 -9.93
N ASP A 89 14.33 -3.41 -10.07
CA ASP A 89 15.20 -3.07 -8.93
C ASP A 89 14.79 -1.74 -8.29
N LEU A 90 14.44 -0.74 -9.11
CA LEU A 90 13.93 0.54 -8.60
C LEU A 90 12.60 0.36 -7.86
N ALA A 91 11.67 -0.44 -8.40
CA ALA A 91 10.41 -0.74 -7.75
C ALA A 91 10.62 -1.43 -6.39
N ARG A 92 11.51 -2.43 -6.34
CA ARG A 92 11.88 -3.11 -5.08
C ARG A 92 12.50 -2.16 -4.06
N HIS A 93 13.42 -1.28 -4.48
CA HIS A 93 14.01 -0.29 -3.58
C HIS A 93 12.97 0.71 -3.07
N ARG A 94 12.02 1.11 -3.92
CA ARG A 94 10.90 1.96 -3.50
C ARG A 94 10.02 1.24 -2.48
N GLU A 95 9.65 -0.01 -2.74
CA GLU A 95 8.86 -0.80 -1.81
C GLU A 95 9.55 -0.91 -0.45
N MET A 96 10.84 -1.28 -0.41
CA MET A 96 11.62 -1.31 0.83
C MET A 96 11.72 0.06 1.51
N ALA A 97 11.82 1.15 0.73
CA ALA A 97 11.89 2.50 1.28
C ALA A 97 10.58 2.99 1.91
N TYR A 98 9.43 2.42 1.53
CA TYR A 98 8.09 2.85 1.94
C TYR A 98 7.32 1.82 2.76
N THR A 99 7.90 0.66 3.02
CA THR A 99 7.29 -0.41 3.82
C THR A 99 8.02 -0.56 5.15
N ASP A 100 7.30 -0.96 6.19
CA ASP A 100 7.85 -1.36 7.48
C ASP A 100 8.25 -2.84 7.42
N ASP A 101 9.52 -3.14 7.67
CA ASP A 101 10.12 -4.48 7.49
C ASP A 101 9.48 -5.55 8.39
N LEU A 102 8.96 -5.16 9.56
CA LEU A 102 8.36 -6.10 10.50
C LEU A 102 6.92 -6.43 10.12
N THR A 103 6.10 -5.41 9.91
CA THR A 103 4.64 -5.56 9.81
C THR A 103 4.14 -5.58 8.38
N CYS A 104 4.98 -5.24 7.41
CA CYS A 104 4.60 -5.00 6.02
C CYS A 104 3.49 -3.92 5.87
N ALA A 105 3.23 -3.11 6.90
CA ALA A 105 2.47 -1.88 6.75
C ALA A 105 3.32 -0.84 6.01
N GLN A 106 2.68 0.18 5.46
CA GLN A 106 3.44 1.30 4.93
C GLN A 106 4.12 2.07 6.08
N ASN A 107 5.31 2.63 5.84
CA ASN A 107 6.06 3.34 6.88
C ASN A 107 5.70 4.85 6.93
N ARG A 108 6.34 5.60 7.85
CA ARG A 108 6.12 7.03 8.03
C ARG A 108 6.36 7.85 6.76
N ARG A 109 7.39 7.51 5.97
CA ARG A 109 7.68 8.22 4.71
C ARG A 109 6.57 8.02 3.69
N ALA A 110 6.04 6.80 3.61
CA ALA A 110 4.89 6.50 2.76
C ALA A 110 3.66 7.31 3.19
N PHE A 111 3.40 7.43 4.49
CA PHE A 111 2.31 8.25 5.03
C PHE A 111 2.43 9.72 4.61
N GLU A 112 3.59 10.34 4.79
CA GLU A 112 3.80 11.75 4.47
C GLU A 112 3.55 12.04 2.97
N ARG A 113 4.06 11.17 2.10
CA ARG A 113 3.83 11.26 0.65
C ARG A 113 2.36 11.07 0.29
N PHE A 114 1.76 9.97 0.77
CA PHE A 114 0.37 9.61 0.47
C PHE A 114 -0.61 10.71 0.91
N MET A 115 -0.41 11.28 2.10
CA MET A 115 -1.27 12.34 2.61
C MET A 115 -1.18 13.63 1.81
N ALA A 116 0.02 14.00 1.34
CA ALA A 116 0.18 15.19 0.49
C ALA A 116 -0.65 15.09 -0.79
N GLU A 117 -0.56 13.95 -1.49
CA GLU A 117 -1.32 13.68 -2.71
C GLU A 117 -2.83 13.57 -2.42
N THR A 118 -3.20 12.86 -1.36
CA THR A 118 -4.60 12.59 -0.99
C THR A 118 -5.35 13.86 -0.60
N ILE A 119 -4.74 14.78 0.14
CA ILE A 119 -5.39 16.04 0.55
C ILE A 119 -5.61 16.95 -0.66
N GLU A 120 -4.66 17.07 -1.58
CA GLU A 120 -4.84 17.87 -2.80
C GLU A 120 -6.01 17.31 -3.63
N LEU A 121 -6.04 16.01 -3.84
CA LEU A 121 -7.12 15.35 -4.56
C LEU A 121 -8.47 15.49 -3.86
N ALA A 122 -8.48 15.39 -2.53
CA ALA A 122 -9.69 15.58 -1.72
C ALA A 122 -10.22 17.01 -1.81
N ARG A 123 -9.33 18.00 -1.84
CA ARG A 123 -9.68 19.42 -2.03
C ARG A 123 -10.29 19.66 -3.41
N GLU A 124 -9.67 19.15 -4.48
CA GLU A 124 -10.18 19.26 -5.83
C GLU A 124 -11.54 18.60 -6.00
N ARG A 125 -11.70 17.39 -5.48
CA ARG A 125 -12.93 16.60 -5.62
C ARG A 125 -13.98 16.89 -4.56
N ARG A 126 -13.70 17.77 -3.60
CA ARG A 126 -14.57 18.10 -2.45
C ARG A 126 -15.01 16.84 -1.69
N ARG A 127 -14.08 15.94 -1.43
CA ARG A 127 -14.34 14.69 -0.71
C ARG A 127 -13.67 14.69 0.66
N PRO A 128 -14.28 14.06 1.67
CA PRO A 128 -13.67 13.94 2.96
C PRO A 128 -12.54 12.89 2.94
N VAL A 129 -11.53 13.13 3.77
CA VAL A 129 -10.49 12.15 4.11
C VAL A 129 -10.42 12.05 5.61
N THR A 130 -10.53 10.85 6.15
CA THR A 130 -10.45 10.63 7.60
C THR A 130 -9.15 9.93 7.95
N VAL A 131 -8.46 10.45 8.94
CA VAL A 131 -7.24 9.88 9.52
C VAL A 131 -7.56 9.35 10.90
N MET A 132 -7.21 8.09 11.16
CA MET A 132 -7.26 7.48 12.48
C MET A 132 -5.85 7.21 12.97
N VAL A 133 -5.48 7.80 14.10
CA VAL A 133 -4.26 7.45 14.85
C VAL A 133 -4.66 6.49 15.96
N PHE A 134 -3.92 5.42 16.14
CA PHE A 134 -4.13 4.51 17.27
C PHE A 134 -2.82 3.89 17.74
N ASP A 135 -2.82 3.41 18.96
CA ASP A 135 -1.68 2.83 19.65
C ASP A 135 -2.17 1.63 20.49
N ILE A 136 -1.31 0.66 20.70
CA ILE A 136 -1.63 -0.53 21.48
C ILE A 136 -1.46 -0.23 22.96
N ASP A 137 -2.54 -0.38 23.72
CA ASP A 137 -2.55 -0.08 25.15
C ASP A 137 -1.61 -1.01 25.91
N ASN A 138 -0.74 -0.42 26.74
CA ASN A 138 0.23 -1.16 27.59
C ASN A 138 1.25 -2.01 26.81
N PHE A 139 1.52 -1.69 25.54
CA PHE A 139 2.42 -2.51 24.70
C PHE A 139 3.81 -2.68 25.30
N LYS A 140 4.38 -1.64 25.94
CA LYS A 140 5.66 -1.75 26.65
C LYS A 140 5.58 -2.78 27.77
N GLN A 141 4.54 -2.74 28.60
CA GLN A 141 4.37 -3.71 29.70
C GLN A 141 4.18 -5.13 29.16
N PHE A 142 3.51 -5.28 28.02
CA PHE A 142 3.40 -6.56 27.33
C PHE A 142 4.78 -7.09 26.92
N ASN A 143 5.61 -6.26 26.28
CA ASN A 143 6.97 -6.63 25.90
C ASN A 143 7.84 -6.99 27.11
N ASP A 144 7.72 -6.25 28.21
CA ASP A 144 8.44 -6.55 29.46
C ASP A 144 8.04 -7.90 30.06
N SER A 145 6.79 -8.32 29.84
CA SER A 145 6.26 -9.59 30.39
C SER A 145 6.51 -10.81 29.48
N TYR A 146 6.41 -10.64 28.16
CA TYR A 146 6.40 -11.74 27.18
C TYR A 146 7.59 -11.71 26.20
N GLY A 147 8.39 -10.66 26.27
CA GLY A 147 9.55 -10.46 25.39
C GLY A 147 9.21 -9.77 24.06
N HIS A 148 10.23 -9.22 23.41
CA HIS A 148 10.06 -8.47 22.16
C HIS A 148 9.53 -9.31 21.00
N ALA A 149 9.91 -10.60 20.92
CA ALA A 149 9.41 -11.49 19.87
C ALA A 149 7.88 -11.65 19.91
N ALA A 150 7.30 -11.74 21.13
CA ALA A 150 5.86 -11.77 21.30
C ALA A 150 5.20 -10.43 20.90
N GLY A 151 5.87 -9.30 21.21
CA GLY A 151 5.43 -7.98 20.75
C GLY A 151 5.46 -7.84 19.24
N ASP A 152 6.47 -8.36 18.57
CA ASP A 152 6.56 -8.36 17.11
C ASP A 152 5.41 -9.12 16.46
N GLU A 153 5.04 -10.30 17.01
CA GLU A 153 3.86 -11.04 16.57
C GLU A 153 2.56 -10.24 16.75
N VAL A 154 2.41 -9.53 17.88
CA VAL A 154 1.27 -8.65 18.13
C VAL A 154 1.18 -7.55 17.09
N LEU A 155 2.29 -6.87 16.78
CA LEU A 155 2.32 -5.80 15.78
C LEU A 155 1.91 -6.31 14.38
N CYS A 156 2.40 -7.47 13.98
CA CYS A 156 2.01 -8.11 12.70
C CYS A 156 0.52 -8.47 12.68
N GLU A 157 0.00 -9.01 13.78
CA GLU A 157 -1.41 -9.41 13.87
C GLU A 157 -2.34 -8.19 13.87
N ILE A 158 -1.99 -7.08 14.53
CA ILE A 158 -2.73 -5.82 14.47
C ILE A 158 -2.87 -5.34 13.02
N VAL A 159 -1.79 -5.37 12.24
CA VAL A 159 -1.85 -5.00 10.82
C VAL A 159 -2.72 -5.96 10.02
N ARG A 160 -2.67 -7.26 10.30
CA ARG A 160 -3.55 -8.25 9.68
C ARG A 160 -5.03 -7.98 9.99
N LEU A 161 -5.35 -7.70 11.24
CA LEU A 161 -6.72 -7.41 11.70
C LEU A 161 -7.26 -6.15 11.03
N ILE A 162 -6.53 -5.04 11.04
CA ILE A 162 -7.00 -3.81 10.41
C ILE A 162 -7.19 -3.98 8.90
N ARG A 163 -6.29 -4.67 8.21
CA ARG A 163 -6.44 -4.98 6.78
C ARG A 163 -7.68 -5.79 6.46
N SER A 164 -8.16 -6.61 7.39
CA SER A 164 -9.38 -7.41 7.20
C SER A 164 -10.67 -6.60 7.27
N VAL A 165 -10.62 -5.37 7.80
CA VAL A 165 -11.80 -4.51 8.00
C VAL A 165 -11.81 -3.25 7.14
N ILE A 166 -10.65 -2.80 6.66
CA ILE A 166 -10.53 -1.65 5.77
C ILE A 166 -10.69 -2.08 4.30
N ARG A 167 -10.88 -1.11 3.41
CA ARG A 167 -10.99 -1.34 1.96
C ARG A 167 -9.62 -1.34 1.30
N THR A 168 -9.55 -1.78 0.06
CA THR A 168 -8.34 -1.71 -0.77
C THR A 168 -7.89 -0.28 -1.05
N THR A 169 -8.80 0.68 -1.02
CA THR A 169 -8.52 2.13 -1.16
C THR A 169 -7.97 2.76 0.11
N ASP A 170 -8.25 2.18 1.27
CA ASP A 170 -7.75 2.64 2.55
C ASP A 170 -6.30 2.16 2.74
N ARG A 171 -5.53 2.90 3.52
CA ARG A 171 -4.10 2.60 3.75
C ARG A 171 -3.80 2.56 5.24
N ILE A 172 -2.95 1.60 5.62
CA ILE A 172 -2.39 1.51 6.97
C ILE A 172 -0.90 1.82 6.97
N PHE A 173 -0.49 2.61 7.94
CA PHE A 173 0.89 3.06 8.12
C PHE A 173 1.33 2.78 9.56
N ARG A 174 2.59 2.35 9.71
CA ARG A 174 3.27 2.30 11.01
C ARG A 174 4.20 3.50 11.09
N ILE A 175 3.93 4.41 12.01
CA ILE A 175 4.66 5.69 12.13
C ILE A 175 5.60 5.75 13.34
N GLY A 176 5.46 4.81 14.27
CA GLY A 176 6.26 4.66 15.48
C GLY A 176 6.36 3.20 15.90
N GLY A 177 6.85 2.92 17.08
CA GLY A 177 7.02 1.57 17.63
C GLY A 177 5.71 0.77 17.64
N ASP A 178 4.71 1.28 18.34
CA ASP A 178 3.36 0.76 18.51
C ASP A 178 2.27 1.72 17.99
N GLU A 179 2.70 2.78 17.29
CA GLU A 179 1.82 3.81 16.72
C GLU A 179 1.50 3.54 15.27
N PHE A 180 0.22 3.51 14.96
CA PHE A 180 -0.31 3.28 13.62
C PHE A 180 -1.24 4.40 13.17
N VAL A 181 -1.27 4.60 11.85
CA VAL A 181 -2.22 5.50 11.19
C VAL A 181 -2.99 4.75 10.13
N VAL A 182 -4.30 4.94 10.09
CA VAL A 182 -5.15 4.50 8.98
C VAL A 182 -5.72 5.73 8.29
N VAL A 183 -5.60 5.76 6.97
CA VAL A 183 -6.21 6.81 6.14
C VAL A 183 -7.36 6.19 5.36
N PHE A 184 -8.54 6.71 5.60
CA PHE A 184 -9.77 6.35 4.91
C PHE A 184 -10.02 7.39 3.81
N SER A 185 -9.89 6.97 2.56
CA SER A 185 -10.05 7.85 1.41
C SER A 185 -11.00 7.24 0.39
N ASP A 186 -11.99 8.03 -0.04
CA ASP A 186 -12.99 7.64 -1.05
C ASP A 186 -12.58 8.21 -2.41
N ASN A 187 -11.33 7.97 -2.82
CA ASN A 187 -10.74 8.58 -4.01
C ASN A 187 -11.10 7.87 -5.32
N GLU A 188 -11.56 6.65 -5.27
CA GLU A 188 -11.95 5.88 -6.45
C GLU A 188 -13.45 5.97 -6.69
N GLY A 189 -13.79 6.01 -7.97
CA GLY A 189 -15.12 6.29 -8.56
C GLY A 189 -16.34 5.53 -8.05
N PRO A 190 -17.44 5.50 -8.81
CA PRO A 190 -18.66 4.89 -8.36
C PRO A 190 -18.45 3.40 -8.10
N ARG A 191 -19.00 2.93 -6.99
CA ARG A 191 -18.97 1.53 -6.55
C ARG A 191 -19.49 0.58 -7.62
N GLU A 192 -18.99 -0.65 -7.61
CA GLU A 192 -19.59 -1.72 -8.40
C GLU A 192 -21.07 -1.89 -8.05
N LEU A 193 -21.88 -2.18 -9.09
CA LEU A 193 -23.31 -2.46 -8.94
C LEU A 193 -23.49 -3.64 -7.95
N GLY A 194 -24.14 -3.37 -6.82
CA GLY A 194 -24.41 -4.38 -5.78
C GLY A 194 -23.56 -4.25 -4.51
N SER A 195 -22.63 -3.29 -4.44
CA SER A 195 -21.93 -2.98 -3.18
C SER A 195 -22.90 -2.36 -2.18
N GLU A 196 -22.91 -2.86 -0.94
CA GLU A 196 -23.67 -2.26 0.16
C GLU A 196 -23.15 -0.86 0.48
N HIS A 197 -24.00 -0.04 1.09
CA HIS A 197 -23.66 1.31 1.54
C HIS A 197 -22.39 1.25 2.41
N PRO A 198 -21.39 2.16 2.24
CA PRO A 198 -20.19 2.09 3.03
C PRO A 198 -20.52 2.14 4.49
N ASP A 199 -19.91 1.24 5.23
CA ASP A 199 -19.81 1.42 6.65
C ASP A 199 -19.20 2.79 6.93
N SER A 200 -19.78 3.56 7.85
CA SER A 200 -19.15 4.77 8.30
C SER A 200 -17.75 4.42 8.84
N VAL A 201 -16.79 5.33 8.73
CA VAL A 201 -15.43 5.13 9.28
C VAL A 201 -15.49 4.74 10.75
N GLU A 202 -16.44 5.29 11.51
CA GLU A 202 -16.71 4.92 12.89
C GLU A 202 -17.03 3.43 13.05
N ARG A 203 -17.88 2.86 12.20
CA ARG A 203 -18.23 1.44 12.25
C ARG A 203 -17.05 0.55 11.92
N ILE A 204 -16.19 0.97 10.98
CA ILE A 204 -14.94 0.27 10.67
C ILE A 204 -14.01 0.31 11.89
N ALA A 205 -13.82 1.48 12.49
CA ALA A 205 -12.98 1.66 13.67
C ALA A 205 -13.46 0.83 14.87
N ARG A 206 -14.76 0.84 15.15
CA ARG A 206 -15.37 0.01 16.22
C ARG A 206 -15.25 -1.50 15.94
N ARG A 207 -15.42 -1.91 14.68
CA ARG A 207 -15.25 -3.32 14.28
C ARG A 207 -13.80 -3.75 14.46
N PHE A 208 -12.85 -2.92 14.09
CA PHE A 208 -11.43 -3.18 14.32
C PHE A 208 -11.14 -3.30 15.82
N GLN A 209 -11.58 -2.36 16.64
CA GLN A 209 -11.40 -2.40 18.09
C GLN A 209 -11.97 -3.70 18.68
N ALA A 210 -13.18 -4.09 18.27
CA ALA A 210 -13.80 -5.34 18.74
C ALA A 210 -12.99 -6.58 18.34
N GLN A 211 -12.41 -6.60 17.12
CA GLN A 211 -11.53 -7.67 16.68
C GLN A 211 -10.25 -7.74 17.51
N VAL A 212 -9.62 -6.61 17.81
CA VAL A 212 -8.42 -6.57 18.66
C VAL A 212 -8.74 -7.09 20.06
N ASN A 213 -9.85 -6.65 20.65
CA ASN A 213 -10.29 -7.09 21.98
C ASN A 213 -10.58 -8.60 22.02
N GLY A 214 -11.05 -9.18 20.93
CA GLY A 214 -11.34 -10.61 20.79
C GLY A 214 -10.18 -11.45 20.28
N ALA A 215 -9.07 -10.82 19.89
CA ALA A 215 -7.93 -11.52 19.29
C ALA A 215 -7.23 -12.43 20.30
N ARG A 216 -6.81 -13.59 19.82
CA ARG A 216 -5.96 -14.54 20.55
C ARG A 216 -4.60 -14.53 19.87
N PHE A 217 -3.57 -14.24 20.62
CA PHE A 217 -2.20 -14.24 20.11
C PHE A 217 -1.53 -15.58 20.45
N PRO A 218 -1.01 -16.31 19.46
CA PRO A 218 -0.41 -17.62 19.68
C PRO A 218 0.71 -17.63 20.73
N CYS A 219 1.46 -16.53 20.82
CA CYS A 219 2.52 -16.36 21.81
C CYS A 219 2.07 -16.38 23.27
N LEU A 220 0.76 -16.21 23.56
CA LEU A 220 0.20 -16.21 24.91
C LEU A 220 -0.33 -17.60 25.36
N GLY A 221 -0.23 -18.63 24.50
CA GLY A 221 -0.84 -19.93 24.74
C GLY A 221 -2.35 -19.97 24.47
N SER A 222 -2.91 -21.16 24.38
CA SER A 222 -4.28 -21.38 23.87
C SER A 222 -5.40 -20.92 24.79
N GLU A 223 -5.13 -20.51 26.03
CA GLU A 223 -6.17 -20.23 27.04
C GLU A 223 -6.30 -18.74 27.43
N SER A 224 -5.37 -17.89 27.04
CA SER A 224 -5.39 -16.47 27.45
C SER A 224 -5.97 -15.58 26.36
N ALA A 225 -7.12 -14.96 26.62
CA ALA A 225 -7.47 -13.73 25.91
C ALA A 225 -6.36 -12.71 26.19
N SER A 226 -5.82 -12.07 25.15
CA SER A 226 -4.62 -11.23 25.28
C SER A 226 -4.77 -10.07 26.26
N GLY A 227 -6.01 -9.63 26.54
CA GLY A 227 -6.26 -8.38 27.25
C GLY A 227 -5.70 -7.14 26.55
N LEU A 228 -5.15 -7.30 25.36
CA LEU A 228 -4.64 -6.17 24.56
C LEU A 228 -5.82 -5.39 24.00
N THR A 229 -5.72 -4.09 24.16
CA THR A 229 -6.69 -3.12 23.63
C THR A 229 -5.97 -2.04 22.84
N ILE A 230 -6.73 -1.24 22.12
CA ILE A 230 -6.22 -0.09 21.40
C ILE A 230 -6.93 1.18 21.83
N SER A 231 -6.18 2.27 21.88
CA SER A 231 -6.73 3.61 22.05
C SER A 231 -6.41 4.45 20.82
N GLY A 232 -7.40 5.20 20.35
CA GLY A 232 -7.24 5.95 19.11
C GLY A 232 -8.07 7.22 19.04
N GLY A 233 -7.78 8.02 18.02
CA GLY A 233 -8.50 9.23 17.69
C GLY A 233 -8.62 9.42 16.20
N LEU A 234 -9.74 9.96 15.76
CA LEU A 234 -10.01 10.26 14.35
C LEU A 234 -10.02 11.76 14.11
N SER A 235 -9.61 12.16 12.90
CA SER A 235 -9.77 13.52 12.38
C SER A 235 -10.18 13.48 10.93
N THR A 236 -10.95 14.46 10.47
CA THR A 236 -11.52 14.45 9.12
C THR A 236 -11.29 15.78 8.41
N PHE A 237 -10.67 15.72 7.23
CA PHE A 237 -10.58 16.84 6.30
C PHE A 237 -11.98 17.11 5.71
N PRO A 238 -12.41 18.36 5.55
CA PRO A 238 -11.72 19.60 5.90
C PRO A 238 -12.01 20.14 7.31
N TRP A 239 -12.86 19.48 8.11
CA TRP A 239 -13.41 20.02 9.37
C TRP A 239 -12.38 20.12 10.51
N ASP A 240 -11.52 19.13 10.64
CA ASP A 240 -10.53 19.02 11.72
C ASP A 240 -9.17 19.60 11.34
N GLY A 241 -8.93 19.87 10.06
CA GLY A 241 -7.67 20.39 9.54
C GLY A 241 -7.65 20.49 8.02
N GLN A 242 -6.74 21.29 7.48
CA GLN A 242 -6.55 21.55 6.07
C GLN A 242 -5.27 20.90 5.51
N THR A 243 -4.41 20.41 6.40
CA THR A 243 -3.12 19.80 6.07
C THR A 243 -2.95 18.45 6.78
N ALA A 244 -2.06 17.61 6.26
CA ALA A 244 -1.71 16.33 6.89
C ALA A 244 -1.25 16.49 8.34
N VAL A 245 -0.45 17.53 8.60
CA VAL A 245 0.09 17.82 9.94
C VAL A 245 -1.02 18.21 10.93
N GLU A 246 -1.97 19.03 10.49
CA GLU A 246 -3.11 19.43 11.32
C GLU A 246 -3.99 18.25 11.66
N LEU A 247 -4.34 17.44 10.65
CA LEU A 247 -5.16 16.24 10.83
C LEU A 247 -4.49 15.24 11.77
N LEU A 248 -3.21 14.94 11.53
CA LEU A 248 -2.45 14.03 12.39
C LEU A 248 -2.42 14.56 13.83
N GLY A 249 -2.16 15.86 14.03
CA GLY A 249 -2.13 16.48 15.35
C GLY A 249 -3.49 16.47 16.07
N VAL A 250 -4.61 16.57 15.35
CA VAL A 250 -5.95 16.46 15.96
C VAL A 250 -6.24 15.01 16.34
N ALA A 251 -5.98 14.06 15.45
CA ALA A 251 -6.15 12.64 15.72
C ALA A 251 -5.31 12.16 16.90
N ASP A 252 -4.03 12.59 16.98
CA ASP A 252 -3.12 12.27 18.08
C ASP A 252 -3.64 12.82 19.44
N ARG A 253 -4.06 14.08 19.50
CA ARG A 253 -4.67 14.64 20.72
C ARG A 253 -5.89 13.84 21.16
N ARG A 254 -6.75 13.38 20.25
CA ARG A 254 -7.89 12.54 20.54
C ARG A 254 -7.45 11.15 21.03
N ALA A 255 -6.40 10.56 20.43
CA ALA A 255 -5.83 9.30 20.89
C ALA A 255 -5.25 9.40 22.32
N ILE A 256 -4.56 10.50 22.64
CA ILE A 256 -4.08 10.77 24.00
C ILE A 256 -5.26 10.91 24.97
N ALA A 257 -6.29 11.67 24.61
CA ALA A 257 -7.46 11.86 25.44
C ALA A 257 -8.20 10.53 25.70
N SER A 258 -8.29 9.64 24.70
CA SER A 258 -8.89 8.30 24.84
C SER A 258 -8.16 7.45 25.88
N LYS A 259 -6.83 7.52 25.94
CA LYS A 259 -6.04 6.85 27.00
C LYS A 259 -6.37 7.39 28.40
N GLY A 260 -6.65 8.68 28.50
CA GLY A 260 -7.08 9.33 29.77
C GLY A 260 -8.47 8.89 30.26
N LEU A 261 -9.34 8.46 29.38
CA LEU A 261 -10.70 7.96 29.69
C LEU A 261 -10.73 6.49 30.17
N GLY A 262 -9.57 5.84 30.27
CA GLY A 262 -9.48 4.46 30.76
C GLY A 262 -8.98 3.46 29.73
N LYS A 263 -8.45 3.94 28.59
CA LYS A 263 -7.97 3.12 27.47
C LYS A 263 -9.11 2.34 26.77
N ASN A 264 -8.76 1.54 25.75
CA ASN A 264 -9.74 0.81 24.94
C ASN A 264 -10.86 1.71 24.39
N HIS A 265 -10.49 2.89 23.96
CA HIS A 265 -11.41 3.89 23.44
C HIS A 265 -10.90 4.47 22.12
N ILE A 266 -11.84 4.71 21.19
CA ILE A 266 -11.58 5.47 19.96
C ILE A 266 -12.44 6.73 20.01
N MET A 267 -11.78 7.90 19.98
CA MET A 267 -12.45 9.20 20.01
C MET A 267 -12.73 9.70 18.59
N PHE A 268 -13.96 10.08 18.35
CA PHE A 268 -14.44 10.68 17.10
C PHE A 268 -14.54 12.20 17.23
N GLY A 269 -14.63 12.92 16.11
CA GLY A 269 -14.82 14.36 16.11
C GLY A 269 -16.25 14.78 16.43
N PRO A 270 -16.48 16.05 16.73
CA PRO A 270 -17.84 16.58 16.87
C PRO A 270 -18.57 16.39 15.53
N GLY A 271 -19.70 15.69 15.58
CA GLY A 271 -20.53 15.30 14.42
C GLY A 271 -20.62 13.79 14.16
N ALA A 272 -19.79 12.97 14.83
CA ALA A 272 -19.90 11.51 14.73
C ALA A 272 -20.98 10.94 15.68
N ASP A 273 -21.32 11.66 16.74
CA ASP A 273 -22.29 11.20 17.76
C ASP A 273 -23.77 11.50 17.40
N GLU A 274 -24.06 12.19 16.29
CA GLU A 274 -25.43 12.58 15.91
C GLU A 274 -26.16 11.59 14.97
N ALA A 275 -25.53 10.48 14.63
CA ALA A 275 -26.16 9.43 13.81
C ALA A 275 -26.50 8.20 14.68
N GLN A 276 -27.41 8.39 15.65
CA GLN A 276 -28.15 7.30 16.29
C GLN A 276 -29.47 7.03 15.58
#